data_a13aa754beda8cbe85ae497608f24f6b
#
_entry.id   a13aa754beda8cbe85ae497608f24f6b
#
_cell.length_a   1.000
_cell.length_b   1.000
_cell.length_c   1.000
_cell.angle_alpha   90.00
_cell.angle_beta   90.00
_cell.angle_gamma   90.00
#
_symmetry.space_group_name_H-M   'P 1'
#
loop_
_entity.id
_entity.type
_entity.pdbx_description
1 polymer ?
#
loop_
_entity_poly.entity_id
_entity_poly.type
_entity_poly.pdbx_seq_one_letter_code
_entity_poly.pdbx_strand_id
1 'polypeptide(L)'
;IELSLRRYEEICKFIARMEALMRSYKDLLELAQMERSLVFVSSSARTNLMMLEDLKNTPMSWQITKSAQERLDDVLIEAEQASRTVEISNEVTEKISKTSNNILNNNLNDTMKFLTVWSLILTIPTIITGFFGMNVKLPILNNGFDWILVVFVNFLLMGGLYLYLKKNDFI
;
A
#
# COMPACT_ATOMS: atom_id res chain seq x y z
N ILE A 1 -6.54 33.99 -19.23
CA ILE A 1 -5.27 33.85 -18.46
C ILE A 1 -5.54 33.04 -17.18
N GLU A 2 -6.57 33.33 -16.39
CA GLU A 2 -6.88 32.67 -15.12
C GLU A 2 -7.23 31.16 -15.30
N LEU A 3 -7.95 30.83 -16.39
CA LEU A 3 -8.33 29.45 -16.72
C LEU A 3 -7.16 28.58 -17.15
N SER A 4 -6.15 29.19 -17.79
CA SER A 4 -4.92 28.50 -18.19
C SER A 4 -4.02 28.24 -16.98
N LEU A 5 -3.93 29.15 -16.03
CA LEU A 5 -3.17 28.99 -14.79
C LEU A 5 -3.74 27.86 -13.91
N ARG A 6 -5.08 27.76 -13.77
CA ARG A 6 -5.71 26.64 -13.07
C ARG A 6 -5.40 25.29 -13.69
N ARG A 7 -5.44 25.19 -15.02
CA ARG A 7 -5.07 23.94 -15.72
C ARG A 7 -3.60 23.56 -15.51
N TYR A 8 -2.69 24.53 -15.51
CA TYR A 8 -1.29 24.29 -15.21
C TYR A 8 -1.09 23.77 -13.79
N GLU A 9 -1.79 24.35 -12.82
CA GLU A 9 -1.72 23.92 -11.43
C GLU A 9 -2.24 22.48 -11.24
N GLU A 10 -3.32 22.10 -11.90
CA GLU A 10 -3.85 20.74 -11.88
C GLU A 10 -2.89 19.73 -12.52
N ILE A 11 -2.27 20.11 -13.65
CA ILE A 11 -1.25 19.27 -14.31
C ILE A 11 -0.03 19.09 -13.40
N CYS A 12 0.45 20.14 -12.75
CA CYS A 12 1.57 20.06 -11.82
C CYS A 12 1.25 19.16 -10.62
N LYS A 13 0.05 19.26 -10.05
CA LYS A 13 -0.42 18.36 -8.98
C LYS A 13 -0.51 16.90 -9.44
N PHE A 14 -0.97 16.68 -10.68
CA PHE A 14 -1.03 15.34 -11.26
C PHE A 14 0.36 14.73 -11.45
N ILE A 15 1.31 15.50 -12.02
CA ILE A 15 2.70 15.08 -12.21
C ILE A 15 3.35 14.75 -10.85
N ALA A 16 3.18 15.61 -9.84
CA ALA A 16 3.74 15.38 -8.51
C ALA A 16 3.19 14.09 -7.86
N ARG A 17 1.89 13.79 -8.07
CA ARG A 17 1.29 12.53 -7.61
C ARG A 17 1.85 11.31 -8.34
N MET A 18 2.05 11.41 -9.66
CA MET A 18 2.66 10.34 -10.46
C MET A 18 4.10 10.07 -10.04
N GLU A 19 4.89 11.10 -9.78
CA GLU A 19 6.26 10.95 -9.27
C GLU A 19 6.29 10.29 -7.87
N ALA A 20 5.38 10.68 -6.98
CA ALA A 20 5.26 10.08 -5.66
C ALA A 20 4.89 8.58 -5.74
N LEU A 21 3.97 8.21 -6.64
CA LEU A 21 3.59 6.81 -6.88
C LEU A 21 4.75 5.99 -7.46
N MET A 22 5.51 6.56 -8.41
CA MET A 22 6.67 5.89 -8.99
C MET A 22 7.80 5.70 -7.97
N ARG A 23 8.04 6.67 -7.07
CA ARG A 23 8.99 6.51 -5.96
C ARG A 23 8.55 5.40 -5.03
N SER A 24 7.29 5.38 -4.63
CA SER A 24 6.75 4.34 -3.75
C SER A 24 6.89 2.94 -4.36
N TYR A 25 6.69 2.79 -5.67
CA TYR A 25 6.89 1.52 -6.36
C TYR A 25 8.37 1.11 -6.40
N LYS A 26 9.27 2.07 -6.65
CA LYS A 26 10.72 1.83 -6.65
C LYS A 26 11.20 1.42 -5.26
N ASP A 27 10.75 2.12 -4.22
CA ASP A 27 11.09 1.81 -2.82
C ASP A 27 10.65 0.39 -2.44
N LEU A 28 9.50 -0.06 -2.92
CA LEU A 28 9.02 -1.43 -2.72
C LEU A 28 9.87 -2.48 -3.43
N LEU A 29 10.34 -2.18 -4.65
CA LEU A 29 11.25 -3.07 -5.37
C LEU A 29 12.61 -3.17 -4.67
N GLU A 30 13.14 -2.05 -4.20
CA GLU A 30 14.38 -2.01 -3.43
C GLU A 30 14.24 -2.80 -2.12
N LEU A 31 13.12 -2.65 -1.42
CA LEU A 31 12.81 -3.41 -0.21
C LEU A 31 12.76 -4.93 -0.49
N ALA A 32 12.11 -5.35 -1.56
CA ALA A 32 12.05 -6.75 -1.96
C ALA A 32 13.43 -7.32 -2.35
N GLN A 33 14.30 -6.51 -2.95
CA GLN A 33 15.68 -6.90 -3.24
C GLN A 33 16.52 -7.02 -1.96
N MET A 34 16.35 -6.09 -1.01
CA MET A 34 17.00 -6.15 0.30
C MET A 34 16.57 -7.40 1.07
N GLU A 35 15.28 -7.71 1.10
CA GLU A 35 14.73 -8.90 1.75
C GLU A 35 15.36 -10.18 1.18
N ARG A 36 15.43 -10.28 -0.15
CA ARG A 36 16.10 -11.41 -0.82
C ARG A 36 17.59 -11.49 -0.48
N SER A 37 18.29 -10.37 -0.47
CA SER A 37 19.73 -10.32 -0.14
C SER A 37 19.98 -10.72 1.32
N LEU A 38 19.14 -10.27 2.24
CA LEU A 38 19.23 -10.62 3.66
C LEU A 38 19.02 -12.11 3.91
N VAL A 39 18.15 -12.78 3.15
CA VAL A 39 17.97 -14.24 3.22
C VAL A 39 19.28 -14.97 2.88
N PHE A 40 19.97 -14.54 1.82
CA PHE A 40 21.27 -15.14 1.46
C PHE A 40 22.34 -14.87 2.51
N VAL A 41 22.42 -13.64 3.01
CA VAL A 41 23.39 -13.26 4.05
C VAL A 41 23.11 -14.04 5.34
N SER A 42 21.84 -14.17 5.75
CA SER A 42 21.43 -14.93 6.92
C SER A 42 21.82 -16.41 6.81
N SER A 43 21.55 -17.02 5.65
CA SER A 43 21.95 -18.40 5.38
C SER A 43 23.46 -18.60 5.46
N SER A 44 24.22 -17.66 4.86
CA SER A 44 25.69 -17.72 4.88
C SER A 44 26.26 -17.52 6.28
N ALA A 45 25.75 -16.55 7.05
CA ALA A 45 26.17 -16.28 8.42
C ALA A 45 25.94 -17.52 9.32
N ARG A 46 24.77 -18.14 9.20
CA ARG A 46 24.41 -19.35 9.95
C ARG A 46 25.31 -20.54 9.58
N THR A 47 25.57 -20.74 8.28
CA THR A 47 26.45 -21.82 7.82
C THR A 47 27.89 -21.61 8.31
N ASN A 48 28.39 -20.38 8.26
CA ASN A 48 29.73 -20.05 8.78
C ASN A 48 29.82 -20.27 10.28
N LEU A 49 28.78 -19.90 11.05
CA LEU A 49 28.75 -20.19 12.49
C LEU A 49 28.80 -21.67 12.76
N MET A 50 28.00 -22.49 12.08
CA MET A 50 28.03 -23.97 12.21
C MET A 50 29.43 -24.54 11.89
N MET A 51 30.06 -24.06 10.83
CA MET A 51 31.43 -24.51 10.48
C MET A 51 32.45 -24.17 11.57
N LEU A 52 32.35 -22.99 12.19
CA LEU A 52 33.23 -22.59 13.29
C LEU A 52 32.98 -23.41 14.56
N GLU A 53 31.73 -23.74 14.87
CA GLU A 53 31.36 -24.62 15.97
C GLU A 53 31.87 -26.04 15.74
N ASP A 54 31.73 -26.58 14.54
CA ASP A 54 32.25 -27.89 14.16
C ASP A 54 33.78 -27.92 14.26
N LEU A 55 34.46 -26.87 13.84
CA LEU A 55 35.91 -26.75 13.96
C LEU A 55 36.34 -26.79 15.43
N LYS A 56 35.64 -26.10 16.33
CA LYS A 56 35.91 -26.11 17.78
C LYS A 56 35.70 -27.47 18.39
N ASN A 57 34.70 -28.21 17.95
CA ASN A 57 34.32 -29.52 18.50
C ASN A 57 35.12 -30.68 17.90
N THR A 58 35.93 -30.43 16.86
CA THR A 58 36.76 -31.47 16.23
C THR A 58 37.94 -31.83 17.12
N PRO A 59 38.30 -33.12 17.25
CA PRO A 59 39.46 -33.60 18.08
C PRO A 59 40.79 -32.91 17.72
N MET A 60 40.92 -32.44 16.49
CA MET A 60 42.08 -31.69 16.00
C MET A 60 42.23 -30.32 16.68
N SER A 61 41.15 -29.74 17.17
CA SER A 61 41.19 -28.46 17.92
C SER A 61 41.93 -28.54 19.24
N TRP A 62 42.06 -29.74 19.81
CA TRP A 62 42.78 -29.97 21.07
C TRP A 62 44.31 -30.00 20.91
N GLN A 63 44.78 -30.06 19.66
CA GLN A 63 46.22 -30.02 19.33
C GLN A 63 46.71 -28.62 18.99
N ILE A 64 45.82 -27.61 18.94
CA ILE A 64 46.19 -26.24 18.67
C ILE A 64 46.66 -25.52 19.94
N THR A 65 47.51 -24.51 19.76
CA THR A 65 48.07 -23.72 20.86
C THR A 65 46.93 -23.02 21.65
N LYS A 66 47.11 -22.86 22.97
CA LYS A 66 46.14 -22.18 23.82
C LYS A 66 45.72 -20.78 23.27
N SER A 67 46.68 -20.02 22.74
CA SER A 67 46.43 -18.73 22.09
C SER A 67 45.55 -18.84 20.81
N ALA A 68 45.63 -19.95 20.09
CA ALA A 68 44.77 -20.17 18.91
C ALA A 68 43.34 -20.58 19.32
N GLN A 69 43.19 -21.31 20.45
CA GLN A 69 41.86 -21.59 21.02
C GLN A 69 41.14 -20.33 21.49
N GLU A 70 41.86 -19.44 22.21
CA GLU A 70 41.31 -18.16 22.64
C GLU A 70 40.84 -17.30 21.45
N ARG A 71 41.63 -17.26 20.38
CA ARG A 71 41.22 -16.57 19.14
C ARG A 71 40.02 -17.22 18.45
N LEU A 72 39.90 -18.53 18.47
CA LEU A 72 38.74 -19.22 17.91
C LEU A 72 37.48 -18.93 18.71
N ASP A 73 37.59 -18.84 20.04
CA ASP A 73 36.45 -18.42 20.89
C ASP A 73 36.01 -17.01 20.62
N ASP A 74 36.96 -16.08 20.45
CA ASP A 74 36.64 -14.69 20.08
C ASP A 74 35.92 -14.61 18.72
N VAL A 75 36.40 -15.33 17.70
CA VAL A 75 35.78 -15.37 16.37
C VAL A 75 34.39 -16.01 16.43
N LEU A 76 34.17 -17.02 17.26
CA LEU A 76 32.85 -17.63 17.46
C LEU A 76 31.86 -16.64 18.06
N ILE A 77 32.27 -15.88 19.06
CA ILE A 77 31.43 -14.85 19.67
C ILE A 77 31.04 -13.80 18.61
N GLU A 78 31.99 -13.30 17.82
CA GLU A 78 31.72 -12.36 16.75
C GLU A 78 30.81 -12.94 15.66
N ALA A 79 31.00 -14.19 15.27
CA ALA A 79 30.17 -14.88 14.29
C ALA A 79 28.72 -15.07 14.79
N GLU A 80 28.55 -15.42 16.07
CA GLU A 80 27.25 -15.53 16.71
C GLU A 80 26.53 -14.16 16.74
N GLN A 81 27.24 -13.10 17.12
CA GLN A 81 26.71 -11.75 17.13
C GLN A 81 26.32 -11.29 15.72
N ALA A 82 27.15 -11.57 14.71
CA ALA A 82 26.85 -11.25 13.32
C ALA A 82 25.61 -12.02 12.83
N SER A 83 25.49 -13.30 13.13
CA SER A 83 24.32 -14.12 12.78
C SER A 83 23.05 -13.57 13.41
N ARG A 84 23.06 -13.20 14.68
CA ARG A 84 21.92 -12.59 15.39
C ARG A 84 21.56 -11.23 14.81
N THR A 85 22.54 -10.41 14.45
CA THR A 85 22.29 -9.09 13.86
C THR A 85 21.61 -9.21 12.51
N VAL A 86 22.01 -10.16 11.68
CA VAL A 86 21.37 -10.42 10.39
C VAL A 86 19.96 -10.97 10.57
N GLU A 87 19.73 -11.83 11.55
CA GLU A 87 18.40 -12.36 11.87
C GLU A 87 17.44 -11.24 12.28
N ILE A 88 17.87 -10.35 13.19
CA ILE A 88 17.08 -9.17 13.59
C ILE A 88 16.80 -8.25 12.39
N SER A 89 17.82 -8.01 11.54
CA SER A 89 17.64 -7.20 10.33
C SER A 89 16.61 -7.81 9.38
N ASN A 90 16.59 -9.13 9.26
CA ASN A 90 15.62 -9.87 8.46
C ASN A 90 14.19 -9.69 9.00
N GLU A 91 14.00 -9.86 10.32
CA GLU A 91 12.71 -9.65 10.97
C GLU A 91 12.21 -8.22 10.82
N VAL A 92 13.08 -7.22 10.97
CA VAL A 92 12.73 -5.81 10.81
C VAL A 92 12.29 -5.53 9.36
N THR A 93 13.05 -6.04 8.38
CA THR A 93 12.74 -5.86 6.97
C THR A 93 11.40 -6.52 6.60
N GLU A 94 11.14 -7.72 7.11
CA GLU A 94 9.84 -8.41 6.92
C GLU A 94 8.68 -7.59 7.53
N LYS A 95 8.85 -7.03 8.72
CA LYS A 95 7.84 -6.16 9.35
C LYS A 95 7.58 -4.90 8.54
N ILE A 96 8.63 -4.27 8.01
CA ILE A 96 8.51 -3.09 7.13
C ILE A 96 7.75 -3.47 5.86
N SER A 97 8.09 -4.60 5.23
CA SER A 97 7.41 -5.11 4.03
C SER A 97 5.91 -5.33 4.27
N LYS A 98 5.56 -6.02 5.36
CA LYS A 98 4.15 -6.24 5.75
C LYS A 98 3.41 -4.94 6.02
N THR A 99 4.04 -4.00 6.73
CA THR A 99 3.43 -2.69 7.04
C THR A 99 3.21 -1.89 5.77
N SER A 100 4.18 -1.86 4.86
CA SER A 100 4.07 -1.18 3.56
C SER A 100 2.92 -1.75 2.73
N ASN A 101 2.82 -3.08 2.64
CA ASN A 101 1.71 -3.75 1.95
C ASN A 101 0.35 -3.43 2.58
N ASN A 102 0.26 -3.35 3.91
CA ASN A 102 -0.97 -2.97 4.60
C ASN A 102 -1.38 -1.53 4.31
N ILE A 103 -0.41 -0.60 4.28
CA ILE A 103 -0.66 0.81 3.92
C ILE A 103 -1.17 0.91 2.48
N LEU A 104 -0.55 0.19 1.55
CA LEU A 104 -1.01 0.15 0.15
C LEU A 104 -2.42 -0.40 0.02
N ASN A 105 -2.72 -1.50 0.69
CA ASN A 105 -4.06 -2.09 0.68
C ASN A 105 -5.11 -1.16 1.27
N ASN A 106 -4.79 -0.43 2.36
CA ASN A 106 -5.67 0.56 2.94
C ASN A 106 -5.92 1.72 1.96
N ASN A 107 -4.87 2.26 1.33
CA ASN A 107 -5.00 3.33 0.35
C ASN A 107 -5.82 2.89 -0.88
N LEU A 108 -5.64 1.65 -1.35
CA LEU A 108 -6.46 1.09 -2.42
C LEU A 108 -7.92 0.95 -1.99
N ASN A 109 -8.17 0.48 -0.78
CA ASN A 109 -9.53 0.34 -0.25
C ASN A 109 -10.23 1.69 -0.13
N ASP A 110 -9.53 2.73 0.35
CA ASP A 110 -10.07 4.09 0.44
C ASP A 110 -10.35 4.69 -0.95
N THR A 111 -9.47 4.45 -1.92
CA THR A 111 -9.68 4.85 -3.31
C THR A 111 -10.89 4.13 -3.92
N MET A 112 -11.04 2.83 -3.66
CA MET A 112 -12.18 2.04 -4.13
C MET A 112 -13.50 2.50 -3.48
N LYS A 113 -13.50 2.82 -2.18
CA LYS A 113 -14.66 3.41 -1.50
C LYS A 113 -15.05 4.73 -2.15
N PHE A 114 -14.09 5.63 -2.34
CA PHE A 114 -14.30 6.92 -3.00
C PHE A 114 -14.94 6.74 -4.38
N LEU A 115 -14.35 5.87 -5.22
CA LEU A 115 -14.86 5.61 -6.57
C LEU A 115 -16.29 5.04 -6.55
N THR A 116 -16.55 4.10 -5.64
CA THR A 116 -17.86 3.46 -5.48
C THR A 116 -18.93 4.49 -5.07
N VAL A 117 -18.61 5.33 -4.10
CA VAL A 117 -19.52 6.39 -3.63
C VAL A 117 -19.87 7.36 -4.76
N TRP A 118 -18.87 7.85 -5.50
CA TRP A 118 -19.09 8.73 -6.64
C TRP A 118 -19.88 8.07 -7.75
N SER A 119 -19.59 6.80 -8.06
CA SER A 119 -20.37 6.04 -9.06
C SER A 119 -21.83 5.92 -8.66
N LEU A 120 -22.12 5.60 -7.38
CA LEU A 120 -23.49 5.50 -6.89
C LEU A 120 -24.23 6.84 -6.95
N ILE A 121 -23.56 7.93 -6.55
CA ILE A 121 -24.16 9.27 -6.61
C ILE A 121 -24.51 9.67 -8.06
N LEU A 122 -23.62 9.40 -9.02
CA LEU A 122 -23.83 9.69 -10.43
C LEU A 122 -24.87 8.78 -11.12
N THR A 123 -25.08 7.60 -10.60
CA THR A 123 -26.06 6.63 -11.12
C THR A 123 -27.49 7.14 -10.95
N ILE A 124 -27.80 7.86 -9.85
CA ILE A 124 -29.15 8.38 -9.61
C ILE A 124 -29.62 9.34 -10.72
N PRO A 125 -28.89 10.41 -11.06
CA PRO A 125 -29.26 11.29 -12.17
C PRO A 125 -29.40 10.52 -13.49
N THR A 126 -28.47 9.60 -13.75
CA THR A 126 -28.45 8.83 -15.00
C THR A 126 -29.72 7.99 -15.17
N ILE A 127 -30.15 7.29 -14.12
CA ILE A 127 -31.39 6.49 -14.15
C ILE A 127 -32.60 7.38 -14.36
N ILE A 128 -32.69 8.50 -13.61
CA ILE A 128 -33.84 9.40 -13.68
C ILE A 128 -33.91 10.08 -15.04
N THR A 129 -32.79 10.65 -15.52
CA THR A 129 -32.77 11.31 -16.83
C THR A 129 -32.98 10.32 -17.98
N GLY A 130 -32.47 9.09 -17.86
CA GLY A 130 -32.72 8.02 -18.82
C GLY A 130 -34.20 7.64 -18.89
N PHE A 131 -34.86 7.51 -17.74
CA PHE A 131 -36.31 7.21 -17.69
C PHE A 131 -37.15 8.33 -18.28
N PHE A 132 -36.88 9.59 -17.93
CA PHE A 132 -37.59 10.77 -18.46
C PHE A 132 -37.18 11.11 -19.91
N GLY A 133 -36.04 10.65 -20.40
CA GLY A 133 -35.60 10.75 -21.78
C GLY A 133 -36.33 9.82 -22.75
N MET A 134 -37.09 8.86 -22.25
CA MET A 134 -37.97 8.02 -23.07
C MET A 134 -39.16 8.85 -23.56
N ASN A 135 -39.52 8.72 -24.86
CA ASN A 135 -40.68 9.35 -25.49
C ASN A 135 -42.02 8.76 -24.99
N VAL A 136 -42.18 8.62 -23.67
CA VAL A 136 -43.44 8.09 -23.07
C VAL A 136 -44.20 9.27 -22.49
N LYS A 137 -45.49 9.40 -22.87
CA LYS A 137 -46.37 10.39 -22.29
C LYS A 137 -46.65 10.03 -20.84
N LEU A 138 -46.06 10.75 -19.92
CA LEU A 138 -46.31 10.56 -18.49
C LEU A 138 -47.60 11.30 -18.10
N PRO A 139 -48.60 10.65 -17.48
CA PRO A 139 -49.89 11.24 -17.18
C PRO A 139 -49.88 12.35 -16.10
N ILE A 140 -48.75 12.54 -15.44
CA ILE A 140 -48.61 13.47 -14.29
C ILE A 140 -47.96 14.78 -14.70
N LEU A 141 -47.34 14.87 -15.89
CA LEU A 141 -46.48 15.96 -16.33
C LEU A 141 -47.11 16.68 -17.53
N ASN A 142 -47.94 17.66 -17.26
CA ASN A 142 -48.63 18.41 -18.31
C ASN A 142 -48.39 19.93 -18.29
N ASN A 143 -47.53 20.41 -17.37
CA ASN A 143 -47.20 21.82 -17.19
C ASN A 143 -45.71 22.05 -17.54
N GLY A 144 -45.39 23.16 -18.20
CA GLY A 144 -44.03 23.51 -18.64
C GLY A 144 -42.97 23.65 -17.54
N PHE A 145 -43.30 23.45 -16.26
CA PHE A 145 -42.40 23.46 -15.11
C PHE A 145 -41.98 22.06 -14.62
N ASP A 146 -42.36 21.01 -15.31
CA ASP A 146 -42.18 19.62 -14.90
C ASP A 146 -40.70 19.23 -14.80
N TRP A 147 -39.85 19.84 -15.62
CA TRP A 147 -38.40 19.62 -15.57
C TRP A 147 -37.76 20.07 -14.23
N ILE A 148 -38.32 21.14 -13.60
CA ILE A 148 -37.84 21.63 -12.28
C ILE A 148 -38.12 20.60 -11.21
N LEU A 149 -39.27 19.95 -11.25
CA LEU A 149 -39.63 18.90 -10.29
C LEU A 149 -38.68 17.70 -10.43
N VAL A 150 -38.37 17.29 -11.67
CA VAL A 150 -37.40 16.18 -11.92
C VAL A 150 -36.01 16.50 -11.37
N VAL A 151 -35.54 17.74 -11.60
CA VAL A 151 -34.26 18.22 -11.08
C VAL A 151 -34.26 18.24 -9.54
N PHE A 152 -35.35 18.73 -8.94
CA PHE A 152 -35.48 18.79 -7.48
C PHE A 152 -35.45 17.39 -6.84
N VAL A 153 -36.20 16.43 -7.40
CA VAL A 153 -36.20 15.02 -6.94
C VAL A 153 -34.81 14.41 -7.07
N ASN A 154 -34.08 14.70 -8.15
CA ASN A 154 -32.70 14.24 -8.32
C ASN A 154 -31.80 14.72 -7.19
N PHE A 155 -31.82 16.02 -6.89
CA PHE A 155 -31.00 16.57 -5.81
C PHE A 155 -31.38 16.02 -4.43
N LEU A 156 -32.67 15.80 -4.20
CA LEU A 156 -33.16 15.23 -2.95
C LEU A 156 -32.69 13.80 -2.77
N LEU A 157 -32.74 12.97 -3.82
CA LEU A 157 -32.27 11.60 -3.78
C LEU A 157 -30.73 11.51 -3.64
N MET A 158 -29.99 12.34 -4.38
CA MET A 158 -28.53 12.44 -4.23
C MET A 158 -28.12 12.84 -2.82
N GLY A 159 -28.78 13.87 -2.26
CA GLY A 159 -28.53 14.33 -0.89
C GLY A 159 -28.89 13.27 0.15
N GLY A 160 -30.02 12.59 -0.02
CA GLY A 160 -30.42 11.47 0.85
C GLY A 160 -29.43 10.32 0.81
N LEU A 161 -28.95 9.92 -0.38
CA LEU A 161 -27.93 8.89 -0.52
C LEU A 161 -26.61 9.33 0.11
N TYR A 162 -26.18 10.57 -0.11
CA TYR A 162 -24.95 11.09 0.50
C TYR A 162 -25.01 11.05 2.03
N LEU A 163 -26.13 11.50 2.62
CA LEU A 163 -26.34 11.46 4.08
C LEU A 163 -26.38 10.02 4.62
N TYR A 164 -26.99 9.11 3.88
CA TYR A 164 -27.03 7.69 4.24
C TYR A 164 -25.65 7.06 4.24
N LEU A 165 -24.83 7.32 3.21
CA LEU A 165 -23.45 6.82 3.09
C LEU A 165 -22.54 7.41 4.16
N LYS A 166 -22.70 8.71 4.46
CA LYS A 166 -21.96 9.37 5.55
C LYS A 166 -22.32 8.82 6.92
N LYS A 167 -23.60 8.48 7.17
CA LYS A 167 -24.02 7.89 8.44
C LYS A 167 -23.47 6.49 8.69
N ASN A 168 -23.18 5.74 7.63
CA ASN A 168 -22.69 4.36 7.70
C ASN A 168 -21.16 4.24 7.53
N ASP A 169 -20.40 5.31 7.77
CA ASP A 169 -18.92 5.34 7.69
C ASP A 169 -18.34 4.86 6.33
N PHE A 170 -19.11 5.05 5.24
CA PHE A 170 -18.61 4.80 3.89
C PHE A 170 -17.81 5.98 3.32
N ILE A 171 -17.96 7.16 3.94
CA ILE A 171 -17.25 8.40 3.56
C ILE A 171 -16.60 9.00 4.80
#